data_d5b44d886809d112b7b6b234b5e3536d
#
_entry.id   d5b44d886809d112b7b6b234b5e3536d
#
_cell.length_a   1.000
_cell.length_b   1.000
_cell.length_c   1.000
_cell.angle_alpha   90.00
_cell.angle_beta   90.00
_cell.angle_gamma   90.00
#
_symmetry.space_group_name_H-M   'P 1'
#
loop_
_entity.id
_entity.type
_entity.pdbx_description
1 polymer ?
#
loop_
_entity_poly.entity_id
_entity_poly.type
_entity_poly.pdbx_seq_one_letter_code
_entity_poly.pdbx_strand_id
1 'polypeptide(L)'
;MSLNAMEQVSDKVPADDFQALEEKIYRTIEMYKAARQAQTAAERDAQRLRQQLEERDQELVTLRRDSVQLKKEREVIRGRVEKMLEQIESIAEAS
;
A
#
# COMPACT_ATOMS: atom_id res chain seq x y z
N MET A 1 10.43 31.18 62.08
CA MET A 1 9.22 31.49 61.32
C MET A 1 9.44 31.46 59.81
N SER A 2 10.48 32.05 59.30
CA SER A 2 10.78 31.99 57.87
C SER A 2 11.12 30.60 57.37
N LEU A 3 11.66 29.74 58.20
CA LEU A 3 11.97 28.33 57.87
C LEU A 3 10.72 27.46 57.69
N ASN A 4 9.69 27.70 58.53
CA ASN A 4 8.42 26.95 58.38
C ASN A 4 7.65 27.37 57.15
N ALA A 5 7.69 28.64 56.77
CA ALA A 5 7.07 29.13 55.55
C ALA A 5 7.77 28.58 54.30
N MET A 6 9.11 28.50 54.33
CA MET A 6 9.89 27.87 53.26
C MET A 6 9.62 26.38 53.12
N GLU A 7 9.53 25.66 54.26
CA GLU A 7 9.20 24.22 54.25
C GLU A 7 7.81 23.98 53.69
N GLN A 8 6.81 24.76 54.04
CA GLN A 8 5.46 24.66 53.50
C GLN A 8 5.40 24.95 51.99
N VAL A 9 6.14 25.95 51.56
CA VAL A 9 6.22 26.29 50.12
C VAL A 9 6.97 25.20 49.36
N SER A 10 8.07 24.70 49.90
CA SER A 10 8.83 23.63 49.25
C SER A 10 8.12 22.29 49.27
N ASP A 11 7.23 22.00 50.24
CA ASP A 11 6.40 20.83 50.25
C ASP A 11 5.22 20.89 49.26
N LYS A 12 4.59 22.07 49.13
CA LYS A 12 3.47 22.27 48.21
C LYS A 12 3.89 22.36 46.75
N VAL A 13 4.89 23.14 46.44
CA VAL A 13 5.36 23.40 45.08
C VAL A 13 6.01 22.13 44.47
N PRO A 14 6.90 21.42 45.18
CA PRO A 14 7.42 20.16 44.65
C PRO A 14 6.38 19.07 44.46
N ALA A 15 5.36 18.99 45.34
CA ALA A 15 4.30 17.98 45.23
C ALA A 15 3.41 18.22 44.01
N ASP A 16 3.00 19.49 43.76
CA ASP A 16 2.21 19.88 42.63
C ASP A 16 3.02 19.74 41.32
N ASP A 17 4.30 20.14 41.33
CA ASP A 17 5.21 19.98 40.21
C ASP A 17 5.48 18.49 39.90
N PHE A 18 5.62 17.70 40.95
CA PHE A 18 5.81 16.26 40.81
C PHE A 18 4.58 15.57 40.19
N GLN A 19 3.39 15.96 40.63
CA GLN A 19 2.15 15.43 40.08
C GLN A 19 1.94 15.87 38.63
N ALA A 20 2.23 17.13 38.30
CA ALA A 20 2.19 17.62 36.94
C ALA A 20 3.22 16.91 36.06
N LEU A 21 4.41 16.62 36.58
CA LEU A 21 5.45 15.89 35.91
C LEU A 21 5.04 14.42 35.64
N GLU A 22 4.42 13.78 36.64
CA GLU A 22 3.86 12.42 36.47
C GLU A 22 2.83 12.38 35.36
N GLU A 23 1.91 13.32 35.31
CA GLU A 23 0.91 13.43 34.27
C GLU A 23 1.54 13.60 32.88
N LYS A 24 2.55 14.47 32.79
CA LYS A 24 3.30 14.66 31.54
C LYS A 24 4.01 13.38 31.10
N ILE A 25 4.65 12.69 32.02
CA ILE A 25 5.30 11.42 31.75
C ILE A 25 4.29 10.39 31.27
N TYR A 26 3.15 10.29 31.92
CA TYR A 26 2.07 9.39 31.53
C TYR A 26 1.56 9.68 30.13
N ARG A 27 1.28 10.94 29.83
CA ARG A 27 0.84 11.37 28.49
C ARG A 27 1.89 11.06 27.44
N THR A 28 3.14 11.33 27.74
CA THR A 28 4.25 11.06 26.82
C THR A 28 4.37 9.57 26.54
N ILE A 29 4.25 8.71 27.53
CA ILE A 29 4.27 7.27 27.36
C ILE A 29 3.09 6.80 26.51
N GLU A 30 1.89 7.30 26.78
CA GLU A 30 0.69 6.96 26.02
C GLU A 30 0.80 7.42 24.55
N MET A 31 1.30 8.62 24.34
CA MET A 31 1.57 9.14 22.99
C MET A 31 2.62 8.31 22.26
N TYR A 32 3.67 7.93 22.96
CA TYR A 32 4.73 7.08 22.38
C TYR A 32 4.18 5.71 21.99
N LYS A 33 3.41 5.08 22.86
CA LYS A 33 2.76 3.80 22.57
C LYS A 33 1.83 3.89 21.37
N ALA A 34 1.00 4.92 21.31
CA ALA A 34 0.10 5.15 20.21
C ALA A 34 0.86 5.39 18.90
N ALA A 35 1.93 6.18 18.95
CA ALA A 35 2.79 6.41 17.79
C ALA A 35 3.48 5.13 17.31
N ARG A 36 3.96 4.31 18.23
CA ARG A 36 4.55 2.99 17.89
C ARG A 36 3.55 2.06 17.23
N GLN A 37 2.34 2.00 17.76
CA GLN A 37 1.28 1.18 17.18
C GLN A 37 0.89 1.66 15.79
N ALA A 38 0.76 2.98 15.62
CA ALA A 38 0.46 3.58 14.33
C ALA A 38 1.57 3.31 13.32
N GLN A 39 2.83 3.40 13.73
CA GLN A 39 3.98 3.09 12.89
C GLN A 39 3.98 1.63 12.45
N THR A 40 3.75 0.71 13.38
CA THR A 40 3.68 -0.73 13.09
C THR A 40 2.55 -1.03 12.11
N ALA A 41 1.37 -0.43 12.32
CA ALA A 41 0.23 -0.59 11.42
C ALA A 41 0.53 -0.04 10.02
N ALA A 42 1.16 1.14 9.95
CA ALA A 42 1.56 1.76 8.68
C ALA A 42 2.60 0.90 7.94
N GLU A 43 3.55 0.33 8.63
CA GLU A 43 4.55 -0.58 8.05
C GLU A 43 3.91 -1.83 7.47
N ARG A 44 2.94 -2.43 8.19
CA ARG A 44 2.18 -3.59 7.71
C ARG A 44 1.37 -3.25 6.48
N ASP A 45 0.70 -2.11 6.48
CA ASP A 45 -0.08 -1.63 5.35
C ASP A 45 0.81 -1.36 4.13
N ALA A 46 1.96 -0.73 4.34
CA ALA A 46 2.92 -0.47 3.29
C ALA A 46 3.44 -1.78 2.67
N GLN A 47 3.74 -2.77 3.49
CA GLN A 47 4.19 -4.08 3.04
C GLN A 47 3.11 -4.82 2.25
N ARG A 48 1.88 -4.79 2.73
CA ARG A 48 0.72 -5.35 2.03
C ARG A 48 0.51 -4.70 0.66
N LEU A 49 0.58 -3.37 0.62
CA LEU A 49 0.44 -2.62 -0.62
C LEU A 49 1.55 -2.94 -1.63
N ARG A 50 2.78 -3.10 -1.16
CA ARG A 50 3.90 -3.52 -2.01
C ARG A 50 3.66 -4.90 -2.62
N GLN A 51 3.17 -5.84 -1.83
CA GLN A 51 2.82 -7.17 -2.32
C GLN A 51 1.71 -7.11 -3.36
N GLN A 52 0.68 -6.31 -3.12
CA GLN A 52 -0.41 -6.12 -4.08
C GLN A 52 0.08 -5.48 -5.38
N LEU A 53 0.98 -4.52 -5.29
CA LEU A 53 1.60 -3.90 -6.48
C LEU A 53 2.41 -4.93 -7.28
N GLU A 54 3.20 -5.74 -6.61
CA GLU A 54 3.98 -6.79 -7.25
C GLU A 54 3.09 -7.82 -7.95
N GLU A 55 2.03 -8.26 -7.29
CA GLU A 55 1.03 -9.17 -7.88
C GLU A 55 0.37 -8.55 -9.11
N ARG A 56 -0.03 -7.28 -9.04
CA ARG A 56 -0.64 -6.57 -10.17
C ARG A 56 0.33 -6.38 -11.31
N ASP A 57 1.60 -6.11 -11.02
CA ASP A 57 2.63 -6.00 -12.05
C ASP A 57 2.80 -7.33 -12.78
N GLN A 58 2.79 -8.44 -12.07
CA GLN A 58 2.85 -9.78 -12.66
C GLN A 58 1.61 -10.07 -13.51
N GLU A 59 0.43 -9.73 -13.01
CA GLU A 59 -0.83 -9.85 -13.77
C GLU A 59 -0.79 -9.02 -15.06
N LEU A 60 -0.28 -7.79 -14.99
CA LEU A 60 -0.13 -6.94 -16.17
C LEU A 60 0.83 -7.53 -17.20
N VAL A 61 1.94 -8.09 -16.76
CA VAL A 61 2.89 -8.76 -17.66
C VAL A 61 2.21 -9.94 -18.35
N THR A 62 1.48 -10.75 -17.61
CA THR A 62 0.73 -11.89 -18.14
C THR A 62 -0.34 -11.45 -19.13
N LEU A 63 -1.13 -10.45 -18.79
CA LEU A 63 -2.18 -9.91 -19.66
C LEU A 63 -1.62 -9.32 -20.95
N ARG A 64 -0.50 -8.62 -20.89
CA ARG A 64 0.18 -8.09 -22.09
C ARG A 64 0.68 -9.22 -23.00
N ARG A 65 1.25 -10.26 -22.40
CA ARG A 65 1.71 -11.44 -23.14
C ARG A 65 0.55 -12.14 -23.81
N ASP A 66 -0.54 -12.36 -23.09
CA ASP A 66 -1.75 -12.99 -23.63
C ASP A 66 -2.38 -12.14 -24.72
N SER A 67 -2.42 -10.83 -24.54
CA SER A 67 -2.92 -9.89 -25.56
C SER A 67 -2.11 -9.95 -26.84
N VAL A 68 -0.79 -9.99 -26.75
CA VAL A 68 0.11 -10.13 -27.91
C VAL A 68 -0.12 -11.48 -28.60
N GLN A 69 -0.26 -12.55 -27.83
CA GLN A 69 -0.50 -13.88 -28.35
C GLN A 69 -1.84 -13.96 -29.08
N LEU A 70 -2.90 -13.42 -28.51
CA LEU A 70 -4.22 -13.35 -29.13
C LEU A 70 -4.21 -12.55 -30.43
N LYS A 71 -3.49 -11.44 -30.47
CA LYS A 71 -3.34 -10.65 -31.71
C LYS A 71 -2.64 -11.45 -32.80
N LYS A 72 -1.59 -12.19 -32.47
CA LYS A 72 -0.89 -13.06 -33.42
C LYS A 72 -1.79 -14.17 -33.95
N GLU A 73 -2.54 -14.82 -33.08
CA GLU A 73 -3.50 -15.84 -33.45
C GLU A 73 -4.59 -15.28 -34.36
N ARG A 74 -5.10 -14.10 -34.06
CA ARG A 74 -6.09 -13.39 -34.86
C ARG A 74 -5.56 -13.09 -36.27
N GLU A 75 -4.32 -12.63 -36.37
CA GLU A 75 -3.69 -12.37 -37.69
C GLU A 75 -3.48 -13.63 -38.51
N VAL A 76 -3.09 -14.72 -37.86
CA VAL A 76 -2.96 -16.01 -38.53
C VAL A 76 -4.31 -16.50 -39.09
N ILE A 77 -5.38 -16.41 -38.28
CA ILE A 77 -6.73 -16.78 -38.69
C ILE A 77 -7.20 -15.89 -39.85
N ARG A 78 -6.98 -14.61 -39.75
CA ARG A 78 -7.31 -13.64 -40.81
C ARG A 78 -6.64 -13.98 -42.13
N GLY A 79 -5.35 -14.27 -42.09
CA GLY A 79 -4.60 -14.70 -43.29
C GLY A 79 -5.13 -15.98 -43.90
N ARG A 80 -5.52 -16.96 -43.09
CA ARG A 80 -6.13 -18.19 -43.56
C ARG A 80 -7.49 -17.94 -44.23
N VAL A 81 -8.31 -17.10 -43.60
CA VAL A 81 -9.62 -16.73 -44.18
C VAL A 81 -9.45 -16.01 -45.52
N GLU A 82 -8.53 -15.07 -45.60
CA GLU A 82 -8.22 -14.37 -46.86
C GLU A 82 -7.77 -15.32 -47.96
N LYS A 83 -6.90 -16.28 -47.65
CA LYS A 83 -6.46 -17.32 -48.59
C LYS A 83 -7.62 -18.19 -49.08
N MET A 84 -8.49 -18.58 -48.15
CA MET A 84 -9.66 -19.39 -48.50
C MET A 84 -10.61 -18.63 -49.43
N LEU A 85 -10.82 -17.34 -49.19
CA LEU A 85 -11.64 -16.47 -50.03
C LEU A 85 -11.03 -16.32 -51.42
N GLU A 86 -9.72 -16.13 -51.53
CA GLU A 86 -9.02 -16.06 -52.81
C GLU A 86 -9.17 -17.35 -53.61
N GLN A 87 -9.05 -18.50 -52.96
CA GLN A 87 -9.24 -19.80 -53.58
C GLN A 87 -10.67 -20.00 -54.11
N ILE A 88 -11.65 -19.57 -53.32
CA ILE A 88 -13.08 -19.63 -53.72
C ILE A 88 -13.32 -18.74 -54.93
N GLU A 89 -12.80 -17.53 -54.94
CA GLU A 89 -12.92 -16.60 -56.09
C GLU A 89 -12.26 -17.17 -57.32
N SER A 90 -11.08 -17.74 -57.19
CA SER A 90 -10.34 -18.40 -58.25
C SER A 90 -11.12 -19.58 -58.89
N ILE A 91 -11.75 -20.38 -58.05
CA ILE A 91 -12.61 -21.50 -58.51
C ILE A 91 -13.85 -20.96 -59.21
N ALA A 92 -14.47 -19.91 -58.68
CA ALA A 92 -15.65 -19.29 -59.28
C ALA A 92 -15.32 -18.68 -60.67
N GLU A 93 -14.17 -18.04 -60.81
CA GLU A 93 -13.72 -17.48 -62.09
C GLU A 93 -13.38 -18.54 -63.12
N ALA A 94 -12.85 -19.69 -62.68
CA ALA A 94 -12.48 -20.80 -63.53
C ALA A 94 -13.68 -21.62 -64.08
N SER A 95 -14.80 -21.48 -63.38
CA SER A 95 -16.03 -22.16 -63.79
C SER A 95 -16.89 -21.28 -64.64
#